data_634740ade0123fd2dcac18402407c60f
#
_entry.id   634740ade0123fd2dcac18402407c60f
#
_cell.length_a   1.000
_cell.length_b   1.000
_cell.length_c   1.000
_cell.angle_alpha   90.00
_cell.angle_beta   90.00
_cell.angle_gamma   90.00
#
_symmetry.space_group_name_H-M   'P 1'
#
loop_
_entity.id
_entity.type
_entity.pdbx_description
1 polymer ?
#
loop_
_entity_poly.entity_id
_entity_poly.type
_entity_poly.pdbx_seq_one_letter_code
_entity_poly.pdbx_strand_id
1 'polypeptide(L)'
;MIRIIVDKLGSGHDDLFLKIDNFTTYTKTGDSYYLLDFLEINEDELNNIEIENEQVLNFATTKLIDYWNSRIGKTKKGTDIFLPFDFQDEYVGGLLLRETTQGFKTKIVYSDKIHGYEINKTVLDNVISERKVEFVDEEKAEWLISHDQIYKGLEWSKNEMKK
;
A
#
# COMPACT_ATOMS: atom_id res chain seq x y z
N MET A 1 -6.95 6.86 -11.46
CA MET A 1 -7.19 7.03 -10.00
C MET A 1 -6.73 5.75 -9.30
N ILE A 2 -6.10 5.87 -8.14
CA ILE A 2 -5.71 4.70 -7.31
C ILE A 2 -6.63 4.65 -6.10
N ARG A 3 -7.25 3.49 -5.85
CA ARG A 3 -8.14 3.27 -4.70
C ARG A 3 -7.79 1.98 -3.98
N ILE A 4 -7.99 1.95 -2.66
CA ILE A 4 -7.92 0.76 -1.84
C ILE A 4 -9.32 0.48 -1.30
N ILE A 5 -9.74 -0.77 -1.40
CA ILE A 5 -11.00 -1.28 -0.89
C ILE A 5 -10.65 -2.48 0.00
N VAL A 6 -11.42 -2.72 1.04
CA VAL A 6 -11.22 -3.85 1.95
C VAL A 6 -12.43 -4.77 1.95
N ASP A 7 -12.18 -6.06 2.10
CA ASP A 7 -13.20 -7.01 2.51
C ASP A 7 -13.27 -7.02 4.04
N LYS A 8 -14.32 -6.45 4.59
CA LYS A 8 -14.51 -6.35 6.05
C LYS A 8 -14.64 -7.71 6.75
N LEU A 9 -14.96 -8.76 5.99
CA LEU A 9 -15.06 -10.14 6.48
C LEU A 9 -13.80 -10.95 6.18
N GLY A 10 -12.76 -10.30 5.70
CA GLY A 10 -11.50 -10.92 5.33
C GLY A 10 -10.79 -11.58 6.51
N SER A 11 -9.98 -12.59 6.19
CA SER A 11 -9.24 -13.40 7.17
C SER A 11 -7.75 -13.08 7.23
N GLY A 12 -7.31 -11.98 6.64
CA GLY A 12 -5.90 -11.62 6.48
C GLY A 12 -5.34 -11.99 5.11
N HIS A 13 -6.07 -12.78 4.32
CA HIS A 13 -5.67 -13.21 2.99
C HIS A 13 -6.66 -12.72 1.94
N ASP A 14 -6.15 -12.20 0.82
CA ASP A 14 -6.94 -11.67 -0.31
C ASP A 14 -8.05 -10.67 0.10
N ASP A 15 -7.83 -9.90 1.16
CA ASP A 15 -8.83 -9.02 1.77
C ASP A 15 -8.58 -7.53 1.49
N LEU A 16 -7.47 -7.21 0.87
CA LEU A 16 -7.17 -5.88 0.33
C LEU A 16 -7.32 -5.88 -1.19
N PHE A 17 -7.99 -4.87 -1.72
CA PHE A 17 -8.17 -4.68 -3.17
C PHE A 17 -7.59 -3.34 -3.59
N LEU A 18 -6.52 -3.39 -4.36
CA LEU A 18 -5.93 -2.23 -5.02
C LEU A 18 -6.57 -2.08 -6.39
N LYS A 19 -7.19 -0.96 -6.64
CA LYS A 19 -7.85 -0.66 -7.90
C LYS A 19 -7.21 0.53 -8.59
N ILE A 20 -6.76 0.32 -9.81
CA ILE A 20 -6.21 1.38 -10.67
C ILE A 20 -7.20 1.63 -11.79
N ASP A 21 -7.82 2.81 -11.79
CA ASP A 21 -8.69 3.27 -12.86
C ASP A 21 -7.95 4.32 -13.68
N ASN A 22 -7.69 3.96 -14.92
CA ASN A 22 -7.22 4.86 -15.95
C ASN A 22 -8.10 4.63 -17.19
N PHE A 23 -7.59 4.44 -18.39
CA PHE A 23 -8.41 4.06 -19.56
C PHE A 23 -9.07 2.69 -19.39
N THR A 24 -8.42 1.80 -18.66
CA THR A 24 -8.95 0.50 -18.23
C THR A 24 -8.87 0.39 -16.71
N THR A 25 -9.70 -0.48 -16.13
CA THR A 25 -9.63 -0.79 -14.70
C THR A 25 -8.78 -2.02 -14.49
N TYR A 26 -7.80 -1.90 -13.57
CA TYR A 26 -7.02 -3.02 -13.08
C TYR A 26 -7.30 -3.21 -11.59
N THR A 27 -7.42 -4.45 -11.15
CA THR A 27 -7.62 -4.80 -9.73
C THR A 27 -6.61 -5.86 -9.34
N LYS A 28 -5.91 -5.63 -8.22
CA LYS A 28 -5.04 -6.60 -7.57
C LYS A 28 -5.54 -6.85 -6.16
N THR A 29 -5.57 -8.12 -5.75
CA THR A 29 -5.74 -8.51 -4.35
C THR A 29 -4.41 -8.46 -3.61
N GLY A 30 -4.48 -8.31 -2.31
CA GLY A 30 -3.33 -8.36 -1.42
C GLY A 30 -3.74 -8.83 -0.03
N ASP A 31 -2.75 -9.34 0.70
CA ASP A 31 -2.92 -9.85 2.06
C ASP A 31 -2.70 -8.77 3.10
N SER A 32 -3.59 -8.67 4.06
CA SER A 32 -3.46 -7.80 5.24
C SER A 32 -2.86 -8.49 6.46
N TYR A 33 -2.51 -9.77 6.37
CA TYR A 33 -2.11 -10.58 7.54
C TYR A 33 -1.03 -9.91 8.39
N TYR A 34 0.00 -9.33 7.77
CA TYR A 34 1.07 -8.60 8.46
C TYR A 34 0.90 -7.07 8.47
N LEU A 35 -0.28 -6.56 8.11
CA LEU A 35 -0.49 -5.11 7.97
C LEU A 35 -0.36 -4.36 9.29
N LEU A 36 -0.88 -4.91 10.39
CA LEU A 36 -0.76 -4.29 11.72
C LEU A 36 0.70 -4.25 12.17
N ASP A 37 1.43 -5.35 12.01
CA ASP A 37 2.85 -5.43 12.34
C ASP A 37 3.66 -4.46 11.48
N PHE A 38 3.38 -4.41 10.18
CA PHE A 38 4.02 -3.45 9.28
C PHE A 38 3.81 -2.00 9.73
N LEU A 39 2.61 -1.65 10.15
CA LEU A 39 2.25 -0.31 10.63
C LEU A 39 2.69 -0.05 12.07
N GLU A 40 3.25 -1.06 12.76
CA GLU A 40 3.64 -0.99 14.17
C GLU A 40 2.45 -0.61 15.09
N ILE A 41 1.25 -1.13 14.75
CA ILE A 41 0.03 -0.98 15.53
C ILE A 41 -0.07 -2.14 16.50
N ASN A 42 -0.11 -1.85 17.79
CA ASN A 42 -0.22 -2.86 18.84
C ASN A 42 -1.63 -2.95 19.44
N GLU A 43 -1.88 -4.01 20.23
CA GLU A 43 -3.17 -4.24 20.87
C GLU A 43 -3.57 -3.09 21.82
N ASP A 44 -2.62 -2.46 22.50
CA ASP A 44 -2.91 -1.34 23.39
C ASP A 44 -3.43 -0.13 22.61
N GLU A 45 -2.89 0.13 21.42
CA GLU A 45 -3.39 1.19 20.55
C GLU A 45 -4.84 0.90 20.10
N LEU A 46 -5.13 -0.34 19.70
CA LEU A 46 -6.48 -0.75 19.29
C LEU A 46 -7.48 -0.66 20.44
N ASN A 47 -7.09 -1.12 21.64
CA ASN A 47 -7.93 -1.07 22.82
C ASN A 47 -8.23 0.38 23.28
N ASN A 48 -7.24 1.27 23.19
CA ASN A 48 -7.40 2.67 23.58
C ASN A 48 -8.37 3.46 22.71
N ILE A 49 -8.57 3.05 21.47
CA ILE A 49 -9.52 3.69 20.54
C ILE A 49 -10.88 2.99 20.47
N GLU A 50 -11.10 1.95 21.30
CA GLU A 50 -12.36 1.21 21.38
C GLU A 50 -12.86 0.71 20.01
N ILE A 51 -11.95 0.23 19.14
CA ILE A 51 -12.29 -0.27 17.82
C ILE A 51 -12.85 -1.69 17.92
N GLU A 52 -14.02 -1.90 17.32
CA GLU A 52 -14.59 -3.23 17.15
C GLU A 52 -13.75 -4.07 16.16
N ASN A 53 -13.68 -5.39 16.36
CA ASN A 53 -12.89 -6.30 15.53
C ASN A 53 -13.17 -6.14 14.02
N GLU A 54 -14.44 -5.91 13.66
CA GLU A 54 -14.88 -5.71 12.27
C GLU A 54 -14.33 -4.41 11.63
N GLN A 55 -13.85 -3.47 12.45
CA GLN A 55 -13.33 -2.17 12.02
C GLN A 55 -11.79 -2.11 12.00
N VAL A 56 -11.12 -3.13 12.54
CA VAL A 56 -9.65 -3.15 12.65
C VAL A 56 -8.99 -3.03 11.28
N LEU A 57 -9.49 -3.76 10.27
CA LEU A 57 -8.95 -3.71 8.91
C LEU A 57 -9.17 -2.33 8.26
N ASN A 58 -10.32 -1.72 8.45
CA ASN A 58 -10.60 -0.35 7.97
C ASN A 58 -9.64 0.66 8.61
N PHE A 59 -9.42 0.54 9.92
CA PHE A 59 -8.49 1.39 10.64
C PHE A 59 -7.05 1.20 10.14
N ALA A 60 -6.56 -0.03 10.06
CA ALA A 60 -5.22 -0.34 9.58
C ALA A 60 -5.01 0.15 8.13
N THR A 61 -5.99 -0.07 7.26
CA THR A 61 -5.91 0.40 5.87
C THR A 61 -5.92 1.93 5.78
N THR A 62 -6.68 2.61 6.65
CA THR A 62 -6.62 4.08 6.74
C THR A 62 -5.21 4.54 7.12
N LYS A 63 -4.56 3.87 8.08
CA LYS A 63 -3.16 4.15 8.47
C LYS A 63 -2.16 3.84 7.34
N LEU A 64 -2.40 2.78 6.56
CA LEU A 64 -1.60 2.48 5.37
C LEU A 64 -1.69 3.61 4.34
N ILE A 65 -2.89 4.13 4.10
CA ILE A 65 -3.09 5.27 3.19
C ILE A 65 -2.37 6.52 3.71
N ASP A 66 -2.41 6.79 5.01
CA ASP A 66 -1.68 7.91 5.62
C ASP A 66 -0.16 7.74 5.44
N TYR A 67 0.35 6.52 5.62
CA TYR A 67 1.73 6.19 5.34
C TYR A 67 2.10 6.42 3.86
N TRP A 68 1.26 5.97 2.91
CA TRP A 68 1.46 6.20 1.48
C TRP A 68 1.47 7.70 1.15
N ASN A 69 0.51 8.47 1.67
CA ASN A 69 0.44 9.92 1.46
C ASN A 69 1.71 10.62 1.96
N SER A 70 2.22 10.22 3.13
CA SER A 70 3.47 10.76 3.67
C SER A 70 4.68 10.45 2.77
N ARG A 71 4.76 9.25 2.21
CA ARG A 71 5.84 8.87 1.29
C ARG A 71 5.76 9.63 -0.02
N ILE A 72 4.57 9.70 -0.62
CA ILE A 72 4.32 10.45 -1.86
C ILE A 72 4.69 11.92 -1.67
N GLY A 73 4.27 12.54 -0.55
CA GLY A 73 4.55 13.95 -0.26
C GLY A 73 6.03 14.29 -0.04
N LYS A 74 6.87 13.30 0.27
CA LYS A 74 8.32 13.46 0.47
C LYS A 74 9.15 13.10 -0.77
N THR A 75 8.51 12.62 -1.84
CA THR A 75 9.21 12.16 -3.04
C THR A 75 9.86 13.32 -3.78
N LYS A 76 11.00 13.02 -4.36
CA LYS A 76 11.72 13.93 -5.27
C LYS A 76 11.54 13.45 -6.70
N LYS A 77 11.37 14.40 -7.61
CA LYS A 77 11.26 14.12 -9.04
C LYS A 77 12.38 13.22 -9.53
N GLY A 78 12.00 12.18 -10.26
CA GLY A 78 12.94 11.20 -10.82
C GLY A 78 13.37 10.09 -9.87
N THR A 79 12.92 10.09 -8.60
CA THR A 79 13.18 8.99 -7.66
C THR A 79 12.02 8.01 -7.61
N ASP A 80 12.35 6.75 -7.36
CA ASP A 80 11.35 5.71 -7.17
C ASP A 80 10.93 5.63 -5.71
N ILE A 81 9.62 5.43 -5.48
CA ILE A 81 9.06 5.11 -4.18
C ILE A 81 8.32 3.78 -4.26
N PHE A 82 8.59 2.89 -3.32
CA PHE A 82 7.81 1.68 -3.16
C PHE A 82 6.72 1.90 -2.10
N LEU A 83 5.47 1.60 -2.48
CA LEU A 83 4.29 1.64 -1.61
C LEU A 83 3.81 0.21 -1.39
N PRO A 84 4.12 -0.43 -0.25
CA PRO A 84 3.76 -1.81 0.01
C PRO A 84 2.23 -1.93 0.16
N PHE A 85 1.69 -3.07 -0.32
CA PHE A 85 0.25 -3.33 -0.32
C PHE A 85 -0.09 -4.79 -0.01
N ASP A 86 0.71 -5.73 -0.51
CA ASP A 86 0.50 -7.17 -0.41
C ASP A 86 1.61 -7.77 0.47
N PHE A 87 1.24 -8.21 1.67
CA PHE A 87 2.18 -8.63 2.71
C PHE A 87 2.14 -10.15 2.85
N GLN A 88 2.87 -10.86 1.98
CA GLN A 88 2.95 -12.32 1.97
C GLN A 88 4.14 -12.83 2.79
N ASP A 89 4.09 -14.11 3.20
CA ASP A 89 5.23 -14.78 3.83
C ASP A 89 6.45 -14.84 2.90
N GLU A 90 6.23 -15.06 1.62
CA GLU A 90 7.28 -15.32 0.63
C GLU A 90 7.75 -14.08 -0.12
N TYR A 91 6.96 -13.01 -0.13
CA TYR A 91 7.28 -11.77 -0.84
C TYR A 91 6.47 -10.59 -0.31
N VAL A 92 6.86 -9.40 -0.71
CA VAL A 92 6.04 -8.20 -0.53
C VAL A 92 5.78 -7.55 -1.88
N GLY A 93 4.51 -7.34 -2.18
CA GLY A 93 4.05 -6.66 -3.38
C GLY A 93 3.53 -5.26 -3.10
N GLY A 94 3.41 -4.45 -4.14
CA GLY A 94 2.88 -3.11 -4.03
C GLY A 94 3.02 -2.28 -5.30
N LEU A 95 3.02 -0.98 -5.14
CA LEU A 95 3.22 -0.02 -6.22
C LEU A 95 4.64 0.54 -6.20
N LEU A 96 5.26 0.63 -7.37
CA LEU A 96 6.46 1.42 -7.58
C LEU A 96 6.07 2.68 -8.36
N LEU A 97 6.27 3.85 -7.74
CA LEU A 97 5.95 5.14 -8.31
C LEU A 97 7.23 5.91 -8.61
N ARG A 98 7.29 6.51 -9.79
CA ARG A 98 8.33 7.49 -10.16
C ARG A 98 7.68 8.82 -10.51
N GLU A 99 8.03 9.85 -9.77
CA GLU A 99 7.51 11.19 -10.01
C GLU A 99 8.10 11.78 -11.30
N THR A 100 7.21 12.34 -12.13
CA THR A 100 7.54 13.04 -13.38
C THR A 100 6.89 14.43 -13.38
N THR A 101 7.08 15.19 -14.45
CA THR A 101 6.40 16.50 -14.62
C THR A 101 4.89 16.39 -14.81
N GLN A 102 4.38 15.23 -15.24
CA GLN A 102 2.97 15.02 -15.59
C GLN A 102 2.20 14.22 -14.55
N GLY A 103 2.90 13.72 -13.51
CA GLY A 103 2.34 12.85 -12.49
C GLY A 103 3.30 11.72 -12.14
N PHE A 104 2.76 10.58 -11.74
CA PHE A 104 3.54 9.41 -11.36
C PHE A 104 3.43 8.31 -12.41
N LYS A 105 4.57 7.86 -12.93
CA LYS A 105 4.65 6.56 -13.58
C LYS A 105 4.50 5.51 -12.50
N THR A 106 3.52 4.65 -12.66
CA THR A 106 3.08 3.68 -11.65
C THR A 106 3.15 2.27 -12.21
N LYS A 107 3.78 1.36 -11.49
CA LYS A 107 3.84 -0.07 -11.81
C LYS A 107 3.40 -0.90 -10.63
N ILE A 108 2.86 -2.09 -10.88
CA ILE A 108 2.65 -3.12 -9.87
C ILE A 108 3.87 -4.01 -9.87
N VAL A 109 4.47 -4.15 -8.69
CA VAL A 109 5.73 -4.85 -8.50
C VAL A 109 5.71 -5.72 -7.25
N TYR A 110 6.63 -6.66 -7.17
CA TYR A 110 6.90 -7.43 -5.95
C TYR A 110 8.40 -7.69 -5.80
N SER A 111 8.81 -8.15 -4.64
CA SER A 111 10.15 -8.68 -4.39
C SER A 111 10.10 -9.85 -3.42
N ASP A 112 10.78 -10.93 -3.76
CA ASP A 112 11.05 -12.11 -2.92
C ASP A 112 12.28 -11.91 -2.00
N LYS A 113 12.88 -10.73 -2.02
CA LYS A 113 13.98 -10.34 -1.12
C LYS A 113 13.51 -9.70 0.17
N ILE A 114 12.22 -9.44 0.29
CA ILE A 114 11.56 -8.90 1.46
C ILE A 114 10.30 -9.71 1.75
N HIS A 115 10.03 -9.97 3.02
CA HIS A 115 8.92 -10.80 3.49
C HIS A 115 8.01 -10.01 4.42
N GLY A 116 6.72 -10.29 4.41
CA GLY A 116 5.73 -9.54 5.18
C GLY A 116 6.01 -9.51 6.68
N TYR A 117 6.48 -10.63 7.24
CA TYR A 117 6.76 -10.79 8.67
C TYR A 117 8.02 -10.06 9.19
N GLU A 118 8.91 -9.63 8.31
CA GLU A 118 10.22 -9.06 8.72
C GLU A 118 10.35 -7.56 8.52
N ILE A 119 9.37 -6.93 7.88
CA ILE A 119 9.39 -5.50 7.57
C ILE A 119 8.35 -4.73 8.38
N ASN A 120 8.66 -3.46 8.63
CA ASN A 120 7.71 -2.48 9.13
C ASN A 120 7.96 -1.11 8.49
N LYS A 121 7.09 -0.14 8.77
CA LYS A 121 7.17 1.21 8.18
C LYS A 121 8.48 1.95 8.53
N THR A 122 9.12 1.59 9.65
CA THR A 122 10.36 2.23 10.12
C THR A 122 11.59 1.68 9.40
N VAL A 123 11.66 0.37 9.16
CA VAL A 123 12.86 -0.29 8.63
C VAL A 123 12.81 -0.57 7.12
N LEU A 124 11.66 -0.44 6.47
CA LEU A 124 11.47 -0.82 5.06
C LEU A 124 12.54 -0.25 4.13
N ASP A 125 12.79 1.04 4.19
CA ASP A 125 13.74 1.70 3.28
C ASP A 125 15.20 1.24 3.53
N ASN A 126 15.56 0.99 4.80
CA ASN A 126 16.86 0.43 5.15
C ASN A 126 17.02 -0.99 4.59
N VAL A 127 16.00 -1.84 4.76
CA VAL A 127 16.00 -3.22 4.25
C VAL A 127 16.12 -3.23 2.72
N ILE A 128 15.36 -2.38 2.02
CA ILE A 128 15.45 -2.23 0.56
C ILE A 128 16.87 -1.85 0.14
N SER A 129 17.48 -0.88 0.81
CA SER A 129 18.82 -0.39 0.51
C SER A 129 19.90 -1.41 0.82
N GLU A 130 19.88 -2.00 2.02
CA GLU A 130 20.90 -2.97 2.47
C GLU A 130 20.90 -4.24 1.64
N ARG A 131 19.73 -4.75 1.27
CA ARG A 131 19.58 -5.94 0.44
C ARG A 131 19.68 -5.66 -1.05
N LYS A 132 19.82 -4.39 -1.46
CA LYS A 132 19.80 -3.96 -2.86
C LYS A 132 18.61 -4.56 -3.61
N VAL A 133 17.43 -4.39 -3.02
CA VAL A 133 16.19 -4.98 -3.54
C VAL A 133 15.91 -4.47 -4.94
N GLU A 134 15.79 -5.39 -5.88
CA GLU A 134 15.28 -5.15 -7.22
C GLU A 134 13.84 -5.63 -7.29
N PHE A 135 12.94 -4.74 -7.69
CA PHE A 135 11.54 -5.08 -7.83
C PHE A 135 11.27 -5.68 -9.21
N VAL A 136 10.45 -6.73 -9.21
CA VAL A 136 9.99 -7.39 -10.43
C VAL A 136 8.63 -6.85 -10.81
N ASP A 137 8.45 -6.46 -12.08
CA ASP A 137 7.14 -6.06 -12.60
C ASP A 137 6.20 -7.26 -12.57
N GLU A 138 5.12 -7.19 -11.80
CA GLU A 138 4.10 -8.24 -11.74
C GLU A 138 3.25 -8.23 -13.01
N GLU A 139 2.95 -7.04 -13.51
CA GLU A 139 2.28 -6.80 -14.78
C GLU A 139 3.18 -6.00 -15.71
N LYS A 140 3.07 -6.29 -17.02
CA LYS A 140 3.80 -5.52 -18.04
C LYS A 140 3.14 -4.16 -18.34
N ALA A 141 2.35 -3.64 -17.40
CA ALA A 141 1.63 -2.40 -17.54
C ALA A 141 2.27 -1.29 -16.70
N GLU A 142 2.33 -0.10 -17.27
CA GLU A 142 2.71 1.13 -16.60
C GLU A 142 1.59 2.15 -16.80
N TRP A 143 1.17 2.79 -15.72
CA TRP A 143 0.16 3.85 -15.74
C TRP A 143 0.79 5.19 -15.43
N LEU A 144 0.41 6.22 -16.18
CA LEU A 144 0.69 7.60 -15.81
C LEU A 144 -0.54 8.15 -15.07
N ILE A 145 -0.37 8.44 -13.78
CA ILE A 145 -1.45 8.89 -12.90
C ILE A 145 -1.08 10.26 -12.34
N SER A 146 -1.94 11.25 -12.52
CA SER A 146 -1.67 12.60 -12.00
C SER A 146 -1.67 12.63 -10.46
N HIS A 147 -0.99 13.61 -9.89
CA HIS A 147 -0.99 13.85 -8.44
C HIS A 147 -2.42 13.95 -7.89
N ASP A 148 -3.27 14.73 -8.56
CA ASP A 148 -4.68 14.89 -8.19
C ASP A 148 -5.47 13.58 -8.20
N GLN A 149 -5.26 12.72 -9.20
CA GLN A 149 -5.92 11.42 -9.30
C GLN A 149 -5.47 10.45 -8.20
N ILE A 150 -4.22 10.50 -7.76
CA ILE A 150 -3.74 9.68 -6.63
C ILE A 150 -4.39 10.17 -5.34
N TYR A 151 -4.27 11.45 -5.00
CA TYR A 151 -4.80 11.99 -3.75
C TYR A 151 -6.32 11.85 -3.65
N LYS A 152 -7.07 12.14 -4.72
CA LYS A 152 -8.53 11.95 -4.74
C LYS A 152 -8.94 10.49 -4.57
N GLY A 153 -8.18 9.56 -5.15
CA GLY A 153 -8.46 8.13 -5.01
C GLY A 153 -8.20 7.62 -3.60
N LEU A 154 -7.11 8.03 -2.98
CA LEU A 154 -6.78 7.67 -1.60
C LEU A 154 -7.75 8.33 -0.60
N GLU A 155 -8.16 9.57 -0.83
CA GLU A 155 -9.17 10.24 -0.01
C GLU A 155 -10.53 9.56 -0.12
N TRP A 156 -10.94 9.16 -1.33
CA TRP A 156 -12.15 8.37 -1.53
C TRP A 156 -12.09 7.08 -0.72
N SER A 157 -10.95 6.35 -0.76
CA SER A 157 -10.77 5.11 -0.01
C SER A 157 -10.92 5.33 1.50
N LYS A 158 -10.31 6.37 2.05
CA LYS A 158 -10.46 6.72 3.48
C LYS A 158 -11.91 7.03 3.86
N ASN A 159 -12.67 7.65 2.97
CA ASN A 159 -14.07 7.98 3.23
C ASN A 159 -14.97 6.74 3.17
N GLU A 160 -14.67 5.78 2.29
CA GLU A 160 -15.40 4.49 2.26
C GLU A 160 -15.16 3.67 3.53
N MET A 161 -13.96 3.70 4.11
CA MET A 161 -13.63 2.98 5.34
C MET A 161 -14.28 3.55 6.61
N LYS A 162 -14.87 4.75 6.54
CA LYS A 162 -15.62 5.34 7.65
C LYS A 162 -17.10 4.92 7.67
N LYS A 163 -17.57 4.24 6.64
CA LYS A 163 -18.94 3.75 6.51
C LYS A 163 -19.08 2.36 7.13
#